data_873be327128f9f43f84810722c0f2bd1
#
_entry.id   873be327128f9f43f84810722c0f2bd1
#
_cell.length_a   1.000
_cell.length_b   1.000
_cell.length_c   1.000
_cell.angle_alpha   90.00
_cell.angle_beta   90.00
_cell.angle_gamma   90.00
#
_symmetry.space_group_name_H-M   'P 1'
#
loop_
_entity.id
_entity.type
_entity.pdbx_description
1 polymer ?
#
loop_
_entity_poly.entity_id
_entity_poly.type
_entity_poly.pdbx_seq_one_letter_code
_entity_poly.pdbx_strand_id
1 'polypeptide(L)'
;MKRITKWLLWVLFFVGVIVTFVFLWSKGQAKQVNYLEVSPLVGDSIQNQITLSGNIKPRDEVSIKPQISGIISEILVEPGQDVQVGDIIAKISVIPDMQQVNSAESRVEQERIALDRVKRIHSRDKALYDKGLIATEEYEKSRAELDQARVQYSTAEQALQITKSGVSSKYSKQSSTLVRATITGKILSIPVKVGSSVIQANTLNEGTTIATIADMKNLIFEGNADETEVGKLAIGQTMNLSIGAITGLKLSATLESIAPQGTSTNGTMLFPIKGRLTSSDETLLAQLRAGFSATADVVIVKAKGIMTIPESCLSYRGDSAFVQIIGSDGQVKERYIKTGISDGAKIEVLQGLKKEDKIRGNAIAEDAK
;
A
#
# COMPACT_ATOMS: atom_id res chain seq x y z
N MET A 1 64.27 -0.09 -75.81
CA MET A 1 63.19 -0.56 -74.95
C MET A 1 63.21 0.00 -73.53
N LYS A 2 64.32 0.19 -72.81
CA LYS A 2 64.36 0.65 -71.40
C LYS A 2 63.89 2.15 -71.12
N ARG A 3 63.74 3.01 -72.13
CA ARG A 3 63.22 4.39 -71.93
C ARG A 3 61.70 4.47 -71.92
N ILE A 4 61.01 3.65 -72.70
CA ILE A 4 59.56 3.66 -72.84
C ILE A 4 58.92 3.08 -71.60
N THR A 5 59.48 2.04 -70.97
CA THR A 5 59.01 1.45 -69.72
C THR A 5 59.12 2.39 -68.52
N LYS A 6 60.12 3.27 -68.45
CA LYS A 6 60.23 4.27 -67.40
C LYS A 6 59.17 5.36 -67.53
N TRP A 7 58.86 5.77 -68.78
CA TRP A 7 57.86 6.80 -69.05
C TRP A 7 56.41 6.25 -68.68
N LEU A 8 56.14 4.98 -68.97
CA LEU A 8 54.90 4.29 -68.64
C LEU A 8 54.70 4.19 -67.11
N LEU A 9 55.76 3.92 -66.35
CA LEU A 9 55.76 3.89 -64.87
C LEU A 9 55.46 5.27 -64.24
N TRP A 10 55.99 6.34 -64.82
CA TRP A 10 55.72 7.75 -64.40
C TRP A 10 54.27 8.17 -64.69
N VAL A 11 53.72 7.77 -65.83
CA VAL A 11 52.32 8.03 -66.15
C VAL A 11 51.36 7.26 -65.21
N LEU A 12 51.68 6.01 -64.89
CA LEU A 12 50.88 5.21 -63.97
C LEU A 12 50.93 5.76 -62.53
N PHE A 13 52.10 6.25 -62.12
CA PHE A 13 52.25 6.93 -60.84
C PHE A 13 51.43 8.22 -60.75
N PHE A 14 51.47 9.08 -61.79
CA PHE A 14 50.69 10.30 -61.84
C PHE A 14 49.18 10.06 -61.88
N VAL A 15 48.71 9.01 -62.58
CA VAL A 15 47.30 8.60 -62.58
C VAL A 15 46.90 8.11 -61.19
N GLY A 16 47.74 7.34 -60.47
CA GLY A 16 47.51 6.91 -59.13
C GLY A 16 47.37 8.08 -58.14
N VAL A 17 48.23 9.11 -58.29
CA VAL A 17 48.15 10.32 -57.45
C VAL A 17 46.87 11.13 -57.71
N ILE A 18 46.46 11.24 -58.98
CA ILE A 18 45.19 11.94 -59.32
C ILE A 18 43.98 11.18 -58.78
N VAL A 19 43.95 9.81 -58.92
CA VAL A 19 42.85 9.01 -58.39
C VAL A 19 42.78 9.09 -56.87
N THR A 20 43.91 9.07 -56.14
CA THR A 20 43.95 9.24 -54.71
C THR A 20 43.51 10.65 -54.29
N PHE A 21 43.89 11.68 -55.04
CA PHE A 21 43.48 13.06 -54.75
C PHE A 21 41.98 13.28 -55.00
N VAL A 22 41.41 12.73 -56.07
CA VAL A 22 39.95 12.75 -56.36
C VAL A 22 39.18 11.98 -55.31
N PHE A 23 39.70 10.81 -54.88
CA PHE A 23 39.10 10.00 -53.84
C PHE A 23 39.10 10.71 -52.45
N LEU A 24 40.20 11.37 -52.09
CA LEU A 24 40.29 12.18 -50.90
C LEU A 24 39.40 13.44 -50.95
N TRP A 25 39.31 14.08 -52.12
CA TRP A 25 38.46 15.24 -52.33
C TRP A 25 36.97 14.86 -52.28
N SER A 26 36.55 13.72 -52.83
CA SER A 26 35.18 13.20 -52.75
C SER A 26 34.80 12.79 -51.33
N LYS A 27 35.76 12.26 -50.53
CA LYS A 27 35.56 11.98 -49.08
C LYS A 27 35.57 13.24 -48.21
N GLY A 28 36.18 14.33 -48.65
CA GLY A 28 36.26 15.58 -47.90
C GLY A 28 35.01 16.47 -47.99
N GLN A 29 34.03 16.11 -48.82
CA GLN A 29 32.72 16.78 -48.78
C GLN A 29 31.97 16.33 -47.53
N ALA A 30 31.99 17.18 -46.49
CA ALA A 30 31.19 16.94 -45.28
C ALA A 30 29.71 16.71 -45.70
N LYS A 31 29.14 15.56 -45.38
CA LYS A 31 27.72 15.29 -45.52
C LYS A 31 26.95 16.47 -44.93
N GLN A 32 26.13 17.13 -45.71
CA GLN A 32 25.22 18.15 -45.22
C GLN A 32 24.25 17.43 -44.26
N VAL A 33 24.45 17.62 -42.97
CA VAL A 33 23.56 17.14 -41.94
C VAL A 33 22.32 18.03 -41.95
N ASN A 34 21.20 17.50 -42.39
CA ASN A 34 19.92 18.20 -42.29
C ASN A 34 19.48 18.26 -40.82
N TYR A 35 19.19 19.46 -40.37
CA TYR A 35 18.70 19.70 -39.01
C TYR A 35 17.21 20.03 -39.03
N LEU A 36 16.49 19.60 -38.03
CA LEU A 36 15.08 19.94 -37.87
C LEU A 36 14.98 21.43 -37.51
N GLU A 37 14.20 22.21 -38.28
CA GLU A 37 13.85 23.57 -37.89
C GLU A 37 12.70 23.54 -36.91
N VAL A 38 12.89 24.12 -35.73
CA VAL A 38 11.88 24.18 -34.63
C VAL A 38 11.58 25.66 -34.36
N SER A 39 10.30 25.98 -34.25
CA SER A 39 9.84 27.31 -33.80
C SER A 39 9.38 27.25 -32.35
N PRO A 40 9.62 28.30 -31.54
CA PRO A 40 9.11 28.38 -30.18
C PRO A 40 7.59 28.28 -30.16
N LEU A 41 7.06 27.43 -29.24
CA LEU A 41 5.63 27.33 -29.00
C LEU A 41 5.23 28.36 -27.94
N VAL A 42 4.30 29.25 -28.30
CA VAL A 42 3.77 30.27 -27.39
C VAL A 42 2.39 29.86 -26.89
N GLY A 43 2.13 30.05 -25.60
CA GLY A 43 0.88 29.64 -24.97
C GLY A 43 0.86 28.17 -24.55
N ASP A 44 2.00 27.53 -24.57
CA ASP A 44 2.17 26.13 -24.13
C ASP A 44 2.13 25.99 -22.60
N SER A 45 2.11 24.78 -22.13
CA SER A 45 2.14 24.46 -20.69
C SER A 45 3.20 23.40 -20.38
N ILE A 46 3.97 23.64 -19.34
CA ILE A 46 4.90 22.66 -18.76
C ILE A 46 4.38 22.25 -17.40
N GLN A 47 4.45 20.94 -17.13
CA GLN A 47 4.17 20.37 -15.83
C GLN A 47 5.41 19.59 -15.40
N ASN A 48 6.02 20.01 -14.29
CA ASN A 48 7.03 19.20 -13.64
C ASN A 48 6.32 18.29 -12.64
N GLN A 49 6.55 17.00 -12.77
CA GLN A 49 5.90 15.97 -11.95
C GLN A 49 6.93 15.01 -11.38
N ILE A 50 6.67 14.50 -10.18
CA ILE A 50 7.43 13.42 -9.57
C ILE A 50 6.57 12.17 -9.66
N THR A 51 7.18 11.07 -10.06
CA THR A 51 6.53 9.77 -10.18
C THR A 51 6.88 8.92 -8.98
N LEU A 52 5.87 8.58 -8.17
CA LEU A 52 6.00 7.81 -6.94
C LEU A 52 5.36 6.44 -7.11
N SER A 53 6.04 5.40 -6.66
CA SER A 53 5.50 4.03 -6.67
C SER A 53 4.85 3.68 -5.35
N GLY A 54 3.76 2.94 -5.40
CA GLY A 54 3.03 2.52 -4.23
C GLY A 54 1.93 1.52 -4.54
N ASN A 55 1.01 1.36 -3.59
CA ASN A 55 -0.11 0.43 -3.69
C ASN A 55 -1.42 1.11 -3.28
N ILE A 56 -2.52 0.61 -3.83
CA ILE A 56 -3.86 0.95 -3.35
C ILE A 56 -4.17 0.10 -2.13
N LYS A 57 -4.53 0.73 -1.02
CA LYS A 57 -4.91 0.06 0.22
C LYS A 57 -6.21 0.62 0.76
N PRO A 58 -6.99 -0.16 1.51
CA PRO A 58 -8.07 0.41 2.30
C PRO A 58 -7.47 1.31 3.39
N ARG A 59 -8.21 2.38 3.75
CA ARG A 59 -7.78 3.29 4.82
C ARG A 59 -7.74 2.58 6.16
N ASP A 60 -8.78 1.80 6.44
CA ASP A 60 -8.96 1.07 7.68
C ASP A 60 -8.99 -0.42 7.38
N GLU A 61 -7.98 -1.11 7.89
CA GLU A 61 -7.81 -2.55 7.80
C GLU A 61 -7.65 -3.12 9.21
N VAL A 62 -8.50 -4.07 9.56
CA VAL A 62 -8.52 -4.66 10.90
C VAL A 62 -8.28 -6.17 10.83
N SER A 63 -7.25 -6.62 11.52
CA SER A 63 -6.98 -8.04 11.74
C SER A 63 -7.84 -8.56 12.88
N ILE A 64 -8.74 -9.48 12.58
CA ILE A 64 -9.60 -10.16 13.55
C ILE A 64 -8.80 -11.28 14.21
N LYS A 65 -8.64 -11.16 15.52
CA LYS A 65 -7.88 -12.10 16.35
C LYS A 65 -8.82 -12.80 17.36
N PRO A 66 -8.54 -14.04 17.78
CA PRO A 66 -9.37 -14.75 18.72
C PRO A 66 -9.23 -14.20 20.14
N GLN A 67 -10.30 -14.30 20.93
CA GLN A 67 -10.29 -13.97 22.35
C GLN A 67 -9.87 -15.13 23.26
N ILE A 68 -9.82 -16.34 22.70
CA ILE A 68 -9.36 -17.55 23.38
C ILE A 68 -8.49 -18.38 22.43
N SER A 69 -7.57 -19.15 23.01
CA SER A 69 -6.77 -20.11 22.27
C SER A 69 -7.52 -21.42 22.06
N GLY A 70 -7.31 -22.06 20.92
CA GLY A 70 -7.98 -23.34 20.60
C GLY A 70 -7.72 -23.78 19.16
N ILE A 71 -8.61 -24.62 18.63
CA ILE A 71 -8.61 -25.10 17.24
C ILE A 71 -9.82 -24.52 16.52
N ILE A 72 -9.64 -24.07 15.29
CA ILE A 72 -10.75 -23.64 14.43
C ILE A 72 -11.60 -24.87 14.08
N SER A 73 -12.84 -24.88 14.56
CA SER A 73 -13.80 -25.94 14.24
C SER A 73 -14.56 -25.67 12.94
N GLU A 74 -14.83 -24.41 12.63
CA GLU A 74 -15.61 -24.01 11.47
C GLU A 74 -15.25 -22.59 11.03
N ILE A 75 -15.25 -22.33 9.72
CA ILE A 75 -15.12 -21.00 9.11
C ILE A 75 -16.42 -20.78 8.34
N LEU A 76 -17.14 -19.69 8.65
CA LEU A 76 -18.50 -19.40 8.16
C LEU A 76 -18.54 -18.37 7.03
N VAL A 77 -17.38 -17.84 6.66
CA VAL A 77 -17.26 -16.76 5.68
C VAL A 77 -16.14 -17.05 4.69
N GLU A 78 -16.18 -16.39 3.54
CA GLU A 78 -15.18 -16.53 2.47
C GLU A 78 -14.50 -15.20 2.16
N PRO A 79 -13.24 -15.21 1.65
CA PRO A 79 -12.60 -14.01 1.13
C PRO A 79 -13.45 -13.36 0.04
N GLY A 80 -13.62 -12.03 0.13
CA GLY A 80 -14.45 -11.25 -0.78
C GLY A 80 -15.91 -11.05 -0.33
N GLN A 81 -16.36 -11.74 0.72
CA GLN A 81 -17.69 -11.57 1.30
C GLN A 81 -17.80 -10.27 2.11
N ASP A 82 -18.97 -9.61 2.05
CA ASP A 82 -19.27 -8.46 2.88
C ASP A 82 -19.84 -8.92 4.23
N VAL A 83 -19.37 -8.32 5.32
CA VAL A 83 -19.77 -8.61 6.70
C VAL A 83 -20.11 -7.35 7.47
N GLN A 84 -20.99 -7.50 8.45
CA GLN A 84 -21.39 -6.44 9.39
C GLN A 84 -20.78 -6.69 10.77
N VAL A 85 -20.73 -5.62 11.59
CA VAL A 85 -20.31 -5.75 12.98
C VAL A 85 -21.17 -6.76 13.70
N GLY A 86 -20.52 -7.76 14.34
CA GLY A 86 -21.17 -8.83 15.07
C GLY A 86 -21.37 -10.13 14.29
N ASP A 87 -21.22 -10.14 12.96
CA ASP A 87 -21.29 -11.35 12.14
C ASP A 87 -20.24 -12.37 12.57
N ILE A 88 -20.60 -13.65 12.54
CA ILE A 88 -19.73 -14.74 12.96
C ILE A 88 -18.81 -15.11 11.79
N ILE A 89 -17.51 -15.00 12.01
CA ILE A 89 -16.48 -15.33 11.02
C ILE A 89 -16.04 -16.78 11.16
N ALA A 90 -15.72 -17.20 12.39
CA ALA A 90 -15.23 -18.52 12.69
C ALA A 90 -15.66 -18.98 14.08
N LYS A 91 -15.61 -20.29 14.28
CA LYS A 91 -15.89 -20.94 15.57
C LYS A 91 -14.63 -21.64 16.03
N ILE A 92 -14.30 -21.45 17.30
CA ILE A 92 -13.13 -22.04 17.95
C ILE A 92 -13.61 -23.11 18.94
N SER A 93 -12.97 -24.26 18.90
CA SER A 93 -13.09 -25.31 19.94
C SER A 93 -11.92 -25.14 20.90
N VAL A 94 -12.23 -24.99 22.16
CA VAL A 94 -11.20 -24.89 23.20
C VAL A 94 -10.58 -26.28 23.41
N ILE A 95 -9.25 -26.30 23.56
CA ILE A 95 -8.54 -27.49 24.03
C ILE A 95 -8.35 -27.31 25.53
N PRO A 96 -9.14 -27.99 26.37
CA PRO A 96 -9.02 -27.81 27.82
C PRO A 96 -7.73 -28.44 28.32
N ASP A 97 -7.08 -27.77 29.26
CA ASP A 97 -6.01 -28.38 30.04
C ASP A 97 -6.58 -29.44 30.99
N MET A 98 -6.24 -30.71 30.75
CA MET A 98 -6.76 -31.83 31.51
C MET A 98 -6.44 -31.76 33.00
N GLN A 99 -5.31 -31.14 33.40
CA GLN A 99 -4.99 -30.97 34.82
C GLN A 99 -5.92 -29.96 35.47
N GLN A 100 -6.26 -28.87 34.79
CA GLN A 100 -7.22 -27.88 35.27
C GLN A 100 -8.64 -28.45 35.29
N VAL A 101 -9.02 -29.26 34.30
CA VAL A 101 -10.32 -29.97 34.29
C VAL A 101 -10.45 -30.91 35.50
N ASN A 102 -9.45 -31.75 35.73
CA ASN A 102 -9.45 -32.66 36.85
C ASN A 102 -9.53 -31.95 38.22
N SER A 103 -8.83 -30.82 38.36
CA SER A 103 -8.88 -30.00 39.58
C SER A 103 -10.27 -29.38 39.78
N ALA A 104 -10.89 -28.87 38.70
CA ALA A 104 -12.24 -28.30 38.74
C ALA A 104 -13.30 -29.38 39.04
N GLU A 105 -13.17 -30.58 38.46
CA GLU A 105 -14.05 -31.72 38.75
C GLU A 105 -13.96 -32.11 40.20
N SER A 106 -12.76 -32.23 40.75
CA SER A 106 -12.55 -32.53 42.16
C SER A 106 -13.19 -31.50 43.09
N ARG A 107 -13.14 -30.22 42.72
CA ARG A 107 -13.78 -29.13 43.47
C ARG A 107 -15.32 -29.25 43.44
N VAL A 108 -15.91 -29.51 42.28
CA VAL A 108 -17.35 -29.72 42.13
C VAL A 108 -17.80 -30.88 43.04
N GLU A 109 -17.06 -31.96 43.06
CA GLU A 109 -17.38 -33.11 43.92
C GLU A 109 -17.28 -32.75 45.41
N GLN A 110 -16.28 -32.00 45.83
CA GLN A 110 -16.17 -31.52 47.21
C GLN A 110 -17.35 -30.64 47.62
N GLU A 111 -17.74 -29.69 46.79
CA GLU A 111 -18.88 -28.81 47.06
C GLU A 111 -20.22 -29.56 47.01
N ARG A 112 -20.35 -30.60 46.18
CA ARG A 112 -21.51 -31.50 46.13
C ARG A 112 -21.68 -32.23 47.46
N ILE A 113 -20.60 -32.82 47.98
CA ILE A 113 -20.61 -33.51 49.27
C ILE A 113 -20.96 -32.55 50.40
N ALA A 114 -20.42 -31.34 50.39
CA ALA A 114 -20.73 -30.30 51.37
C ALA A 114 -22.21 -29.89 51.33
N LEU A 115 -22.75 -29.66 50.13
CA LEU A 115 -24.16 -29.33 49.92
C LEU A 115 -25.08 -30.46 50.43
N ASP A 116 -24.80 -31.73 50.09
CA ASP A 116 -25.57 -32.86 50.52
C ASP A 116 -25.58 -33.05 52.07
N ARG A 117 -24.47 -32.74 52.71
CA ARG A 117 -24.38 -32.70 54.18
C ARG A 117 -25.30 -31.62 54.78
N VAL A 118 -25.16 -30.38 54.30
CA VAL A 118 -25.95 -29.22 54.79
C VAL A 118 -27.43 -29.41 54.48
N LYS A 119 -27.79 -30.01 53.34
CA LYS A 119 -29.15 -30.34 52.93
C LYS A 119 -29.82 -31.32 53.91
N ARG A 120 -29.06 -32.37 54.33
CA ARG A 120 -29.56 -33.33 55.36
C ARG A 120 -29.75 -32.64 56.68
N ILE A 121 -28.85 -31.76 57.13
CA ILE A 121 -28.95 -31.01 58.39
C ILE A 121 -30.21 -30.10 58.33
N HIS A 122 -30.35 -29.30 57.31
CA HIS A 122 -31.51 -28.41 57.14
C HIS A 122 -32.84 -29.18 57.08
N SER A 123 -32.90 -30.35 56.40
CA SER A 123 -34.09 -31.18 56.35
C SER A 123 -34.52 -31.69 57.73
N ARG A 124 -33.53 -32.04 58.55
CA ARG A 124 -33.80 -32.46 59.95
C ARG A 124 -34.27 -31.24 60.76
N ASP A 125 -33.59 -30.13 60.69
CA ASP A 125 -33.88 -28.93 61.48
C ASP A 125 -35.27 -28.37 61.09
N LYS A 126 -35.61 -28.42 59.78
CA LYS A 126 -36.96 -28.10 59.32
C LYS A 126 -38.03 -28.99 59.98
N ALA A 127 -37.81 -30.29 60.01
CA ALA A 127 -38.76 -31.24 60.67
C ALA A 127 -38.91 -31.03 62.18
N LEU A 128 -37.84 -30.51 62.83
CA LEU A 128 -37.90 -30.15 64.29
C LEU A 128 -38.59 -28.78 64.45
N TYR A 129 -38.38 -27.84 63.59
CA TYR A 129 -39.05 -26.52 63.59
C TYR A 129 -40.54 -26.65 63.37
N ASP A 130 -40.95 -27.44 62.37
CA ASP A 130 -42.39 -27.78 62.11
C ASP A 130 -43.11 -28.38 63.29
N LYS A 131 -42.37 -29.03 64.21
CA LYS A 131 -42.87 -29.58 65.50
C LYS A 131 -42.69 -28.62 66.65
N GLY A 132 -42.18 -27.41 66.47
CA GLY A 132 -41.94 -26.46 67.56
C GLY A 132 -40.80 -26.81 68.49
N LEU A 133 -39.84 -27.65 68.08
CA LEU A 133 -38.77 -28.19 68.93
C LEU A 133 -37.46 -27.42 68.85
N ILE A 134 -37.33 -26.50 67.91
CA ILE A 134 -36.18 -25.58 67.80
C ILE A 134 -36.64 -24.14 67.56
N ALA A 135 -35.76 -23.18 67.89
CA ALA A 135 -36.02 -21.73 67.69
C ALA A 135 -36.04 -21.35 66.25
N THR A 136 -36.77 -20.27 65.91
CA THR A 136 -36.82 -19.73 64.55
C THR A 136 -35.43 -19.29 64.06
N GLU A 137 -34.61 -18.74 64.93
CA GLU A 137 -33.24 -18.32 64.61
C GLU A 137 -32.36 -19.49 64.14
N GLU A 138 -32.49 -20.66 64.79
CA GLU A 138 -31.72 -21.87 64.42
C GLU A 138 -32.17 -22.41 63.06
N TYR A 139 -33.47 -22.41 62.79
CA TYR A 139 -34.01 -22.79 61.46
C TYR A 139 -33.54 -21.82 60.37
N GLU A 140 -33.61 -20.49 60.61
CA GLU A 140 -33.16 -19.48 59.65
C GLU A 140 -31.64 -19.61 59.34
N LYS A 141 -30.85 -19.89 60.39
CA LYS A 141 -29.41 -20.15 60.24
C LYS A 141 -29.16 -21.36 59.35
N SER A 142 -29.83 -22.48 59.58
CA SER A 142 -29.68 -23.69 58.78
C SER A 142 -30.13 -23.47 57.33
N ARG A 143 -31.14 -22.63 57.10
CA ARG A 143 -31.61 -22.22 55.78
C ARG A 143 -30.53 -21.34 55.06
N ALA A 144 -29.95 -20.37 55.73
CA ALA A 144 -28.88 -19.53 55.20
C ALA A 144 -27.64 -20.37 54.83
N GLU A 145 -27.28 -21.34 55.67
CA GLU A 145 -26.17 -22.26 55.37
C GLU A 145 -26.45 -23.13 54.14
N LEU A 146 -27.72 -23.60 53.97
CA LEU A 146 -28.14 -24.35 52.80
C LEU A 146 -28.04 -23.48 51.53
N ASP A 147 -28.51 -22.24 51.57
CA ASP A 147 -28.47 -21.32 50.44
C ASP A 147 -27.02 -20.97 50.10
N GLN A 148 -26.16 -20.77 51.08
CA GLN A 148 -24.71 -20.56 50.85
C GLN A 148 -24.06 -21.77 50.18
N ALA A 149 -24.33 -23.02 50.66
CA ALA A 149 -23.78 -24.23 50.08
C ALA A 149 -24.26 -24.44 48.60
N ARG A 150 -25.53 -24.08 48.30
CA ARG A 150 -26.05 -24.10 46.92
C ARG A 150 -25.29 -23.16 46.01
N VAL A 151 -25.01 -21.92 46.47
CA VAL A 151 -24.25 -20.95 45.72
C VAL A 151 -22.82 -21.43 45.44
N GLN A 152 -22.15 -22.02 46.45
CA GLN A 152 -20.79 -22.57 46.31
C GLN A 152 -20.73 -23.69 45.28
N TYR A 153 -21.67 -24.64 45.33
CA TYR A 153 -21.78 -25.75 44.37
C TYR A 153 -22.03 -25.23 42.95
N SER A 154 -23.00 -24.31 42.78
CA SER A 154 -23.29 -23.68 41.48
C SER A 154 -22.08 -22.93 40.91
N THR A 155 -21.30 -22.25 41.76
CA THR A 155 -20.09 -21.56 41.35
C THR A 155 -19.00 -22.51 40.87
N ALA A 156 -18.84 -23.66 41.58
CA ALA A 156 -17.92 -24.72 41.20
C ALA A 156 -18.31 -25.36 39.84
N GLU A 157 -19.62 -25.65 39.65
CA GLU A 157 -20.11 -26.16 38.34
C GLU A 157 -19.86 -25.19 37.19
N GLN A 158 -20.11 -23.90 37.41
CA GLN A 158 -19.84 -22.89 36.40
C GLN A 158 -18.33 -22.78 36.06
N ALA A 159 -17.47 -22.87 37.07
CA ALA A 159 -16.02 -22.88 36.88
C ALA A 159 -15.57 -24.09 36.05
N LEU A 160 -16.10 -25.30 36.36
CA LEU A 160 -15.81 -26.49 35.56
C LEU A 160 -16.27 -26.34 34.12
N GLN A 161 -17.47 -25.81 33.90
CA GLN A 161 -17.98 -25.56 32.56
C GLN A 161 -17.10 -24.59 31.78
N ILE A 162 -16.66 -23.49 32.40
CA ILE A 162 -15.75 -22.54 31.78
C ILE A 162 -14.43 -23.24 31.43
N THR A 163 -13.88 -24.05 32.32
CA THR A 163 -12.63 -24.77 32.06
C THR A 163 -12.77 -25.75 30.90
N LYS A 164 -13.91 -26.46 30.77
CA LYS A 164 -14.16 -27.42 29.68
C LYS A 164 -14.47 -26.77 28.33
N SER A 165 -15.29 -25.75 28.31
CA SER A 165 -15.86 -25.20 27.08
C SER A 165 -15.42 -23.76 26.77
N GLY A 166 -14.68 -23.10 27.66
CA GLY A 166 -14.30 -21.68 27.52
C GLY A 166 -15.48 -20.72 27.73
N VAL A 167 -16.68 -21.22 28.06
CA VAL A 167 -17.91 -20.39 28.08
C VAL A 167 -18.75 -20.76 29.30
N SER A 168 -19.25 -19.71 29.96
CA SER A 168 -20.33 -19.90 30.97
C SER A 168 -21.69 -20.02 30.28
N SER A 169 -22.55 -20.93 30.71
CA SER A 169 -23.93 -21.07 30.21
C SER A 169 -24.74 -19.77 30.31
N LYS A 170 -24.46 -18.93 31.32
CA LYS A 170 -25.12 -17.65 31.57
C LYS A 170 -24.78 -16.61 30.49
N TYR A 171 -23.60 -16.72 29.85
CA TYR A 171 -23.09 -15.78 28.84
C TYR A 171 -22.85 -16.42 27.47
N SER A 172 -23.53 -17.51 27.17
CA SER A 172 -23.35 -18.30 25.93
C SER A 172 -23.57 -17.48 24.65
N LYS A 173 -24.41 -16.44 24.67
CA LYS A 173 -24.63 -15.54 23.55
C LYS A 173 -23.43 -14.58 23.30
N GLN A 174 -22.60 -14.33 24.30
CA GLN A 174 -21.38 -13.52 24.23
C GLN A 174 -20.13 -14.42 24.25
N SER A 175 -20.29 -15.65 23.77
CA SER A 175 -19.25 -16.67 23.80
C SER A 175 -17.97 -16.19 23.10
N SER A 176 -16.86 -16.24 23.80
CA SER A 176 -15.52 -16.00 23.27
C SER A 176 -15.06 -17.08 22.27
N THR A 177 -15.81 -18.19 22.15
CA THR A 177 -15.57 -19.25 21.14
C THR A 177 -16.02 -18.84 19.74
N LEU A 178 -16.88 -17.82 19.62
CA LEU A 178 -17.35 -17.29 18.35
C LEU A 178 -16.53 -16.04 17.98
N VAL A 179 -15.75 -16.16 16.94
CA VAL A 179 -15.00 -15.01 16.39
C VAL A 179 -15.93 -14.18 15.54
N ARG A 180 -16.08 -12.90 15.89
CA ARG A 180 -17.01 -12.00 15.24
C ARG A 180 -16.30 -10.83 14.58
N ALA A 181 -16.89 -10.30 13.51
CA ALA A 181 -16.46 -9.05 12.88
C ALA A 181 -16.58 -7.87 13.85
N THR A 182 -15.53 -7.10 13.98
CA THR A 182 -15.47 -5.88 14.82
C THR A 182 -15.79 -4.62 14.03
N ILE A 183 -15.66 -4.66 12.71
CA ILE A 183 -16.02 -3.60 11.78
C ILE A 183 -16.89 -4.14 10.65
N THR A 184 -17.66 -3.27 10.02
CA THR A 184 -18.37 -3.57 8.77
C THR A 184 -17.42 -3.37 7.59
N GLY A 185 -17.38 -4.31 6.65
CA GLY A 185 -16.52 -4.23 5.50
C GLY A 185 -16.46 -5.53 4.72
N LYS A 186 -15.46 -5.65 3.86
CA LYS A 186 -15.18 -6.83 3.04
C LYS A 186 -14.04 -7.65 3.64
N ILE A 187 -14.18 -8.96 3.65
CA ILE A 187 -13.12 -9.88 4.07
C ILE A 187 -12.04 -9.89 2.97
N LEU A 188 -10.84 -9.45 3.32
CA LEU A 188 -9.69 -9.45 2.40
C LEU A 188 -9.02 -10.82 2.34
N SER A 189 -8.78 -11.42 3.51
CA SER A 189 -8.08 -12.70 3.61
C SER A 189 -8.46 -13.48 4.86
N ILE A 190 -8.32 -14.80 4.77
CA ILE A 190 -8.49 -15.74 5.88
C ILE A 190 -7.27 -16.67 5.86
N PRO A 191 -6.17 -16.30 6.58
CA PRO A 191 -4.90 -17.04 6.50
C PRO A 191 -4.92 -18.39 7.21
N VAL A 192 -6.01 -18.73 7.92
CA VAL A 192 -6.18 -19.94 8.70
C VAL A 192 -7.16 -20.91 8.03
N LYS A 193 -7.10 -22.19 8.42
CA LYS A 193 -7.98 -23.26 7.91
C LYS A 193 -8.68 -23.97 9.07
N VAL A 194 -9.77 -24.66 8.79
CA VAL A 194 -10.40 -25.58 9.75
C VAL A 194 -9.37 -26.61 10.22
N GLY A 195 -9.28 -26.81 11.52
CA GLY A 195 -8.26 -27.65 12.16
C GLY A 195 -6.97 -26.91 12.56
N SER A 196 -6.79 -25.65 12.15
CA SER A 196 -5.63 -24.85 12.58
C SER A 196 -5.72 -24.47 14.05
N SER A 197 -4.59 -24.56 14.76
CA SER A 197 -4.47 -24.04 16.12
C SER A 197 -4.31 -22.52 16.07
N VAL A 198 -5.05 -21.81 16.92
CA VAL A 198 -5.02 -20.35 17.06
C VAL A 198 -4.73 -19.95 18.50
N ILE A 199 -3.97 -18.88 18.65
CA ILE A 199 -3.52 -18.36 19.94
C ILE A 199 -4.10 -16.96 20.12
N GLN A 200 -4.67 -16.69 21.30
CA GLN A 200 -5.14 -15.36 21.65
C GLN A 200 -3.98 -14.36 21.77
N ALA A 201 -4.23 -13.11 21.47
CA ALA A 201 -3.27 -12.03 21.67
C ALA A 201 -3.05 -11.77 23.18
N ASN A 202 -1.79 -11.59 23.58
CA ASN A 202 -1.38 -11.22 24.94
C ASN A 202 -0.16 -10.30 24.89
N THR A 203 0.36 -9.88 26.03
CA THR A 203 1.51 -8.96 26.13
C THR A 203 2.80 -9.48 25.49
N LEU A 204 2.92 -10.79 25.29
CA LEU A 204 4.12 -11.45 24.73
C LEU A 204 3.89 -11.95 23.30
N ASN A 205 2.65 -12.02 22.83
CA ASN A 205 2.30 -12.56 21.52
C ASN A 205 1.15 -11.77 20.91
N GLU A 206 1.35 -11.35 19.66
CA GLU A 206 0.32 -10.62 18.91
C GLU A 206 -0.94 -11.42 18.61
N GLY A 207 -0.91 -12.74 18.81
CA GLY A 207 -2.01 -13.64 18.50
C GLY A 207 -2.13 -13.97 17.01
N THR A 208 -2.94 -15.01 16.73
CA THR A 208 -3.16 -15.49 15.36
C THR A 208 -4.23 -14.65 14.67
N THR A 209 -3.94 -14.09 13.50
CA THR A 209 -4.96 -13.44 12.67
C THR A 209 -5.85 -14.50 12.02
N ILE A 210 -7.15 -14.42 12.25
CA ILE A 210 -8.16 -15.34 11.68
C ILE A 210 -8.67 -14.80 10.35
N ALA A 211 -9.00 -13.52 10.29
CA ALA A 211 -9.45 -12.85 9.08
C ALA A 211 -9.00 -11.39 9.10
N THR A 212 -8.85 -10.81 7.93
CA THR A 212 -8.62 -9.38 7.75
C THR A 212 -9.84 -8.77 7.11
N ILE A 213 -10.41 -7.73 7.72
CA ILE A 213 -11.58 -6.99 7.23
C ILE A 213 -11.19 -5.57 6.93
N ALA A 214 -11.70 -5.02 5.83
CA ALA A 214 -11.45 -3.65 5.46
C ALA A 214 -12.67 -2.98 4.80
N ASP A 215 -12.75 -1.66 4.95
CA ASP A 215 -13.71 -0.84 4.21
C ASP A 215 -13.16 -0.54 2.80
N MET A 216 -13.70 -1.25 1.81
CA MET A 216 -13.33 -1.07 0.40
C MET A 216 -13.91 0.18 -0.25
N LYS A 217 -14.77 0.93 0.42
CA LYS A 217 -15.29 2.21 -0.08
C LYS A 217 -14.32 3.36 0.15
N ASN A 218 -13.42 3.21 1.11
CA ASN A 218 -12.46 4.24 1.53
C ASN A 218 -11.03 3.78 1.22
N LEU A 219 -10.66 3.87 -0.05
CA LEU A 219 -9.33 3.48 -0.51
C LEU A 219 -8.37 4.67 -0.50
N ILE A 220 -7.11 4.40 -0.21
CA ILE A 220 -6.00 5.35 -0.27
C ILE A 220 -4.88 4.79 -1.15
N PHE A 221 -4.10 5.69 -1.72
CA PHE A 221 -2.79 5.37 -2.25
C PHE A 221 -1.78 5.45 -1.11
N GLU A 222 -1.01 4.40 -0.90
CA GLU A 222 0.14 4.40 0.01
C GLU A 222 1.40 4.11 -0.80
N GLY A 223 2.31 5.08 -0.82
CA GLY A 223 3.54 5.02 -1.59
C GLY A 223 4.72 5.54 -0.80
N ASN A 224 5.89 5.54 -1.44
CA ASN A 224 7.13 6.01 -0.85
C ASN A 224 7.74 7.10 -1.73
N ALA A 225 8.18 8.18 -1.10
CA ALA A 225 8.97 9.23 -1.72
C ALA A 225 10.44 9.09 -1.29
N ASP A 226 11.36 9.31 -2.21
CA ASP A 226 12.79 9.39 -1.92
C ASP A 226 13.13 10.69 -1.16
N GLU A 227 14.23 10.69 -0.40
CA GLU A 227 14.72 11.87 0.35
C GLU A 227 14.93 13.09 -0.54
N THR A 228 15.34 12.90 -1.79
CA THR A 228 15.58 13.99 -2.75
C THR A 228 14.29 14.59 -3.32
N GLU A 229 13.19 13.86 -3.23
CA GLU A 229 11.89 14.20 -3.79
C GLU A 229 10.92 14.72 -2.72
N VAL A 230 10.98 14.18 -1.50
CA VAL A 230 10.05 14.50 -0.41
C VAL A 230 10.02 15.99 -0.08
N GLY A 231 11.16 16.67 -0.16
CA GLY A 231 11.27 18.11 0.09
C GLY A 231 10.53 18.99 -0.94
N LYS A 232 10.14 18.43 -2.10
CA LYS A 232 9.39 19.12 -3.15
C LYS A 232 7.88 18.88 -3.06
N LEU A 233 7.45 17.93 -2.20
CA LEU A 233 6.07 17.57 -2.02
C LEU A 233 5.40 18.45 -0.96
N ALA A 234 4.15 18.81 -1.20
CA ALA A 234 3.33 19.55 -0.25
C ALA A 234 1.95 18.90 -0.11
N ILE A 235 1.44 18.86 1.13
CA ILE A 235 0.08 18.35 1.41
C ILE A 235 -0.94 19.17 0.61
N GLY A 236 -1.93 18.47 0.04
CA GLY A 236 -2.95 19.06 -0.82
C GLY A 236 -2.64 19.06 -2.32
N GLN A 237 -1.44 18.63 -2.73
CA GLN A 237 -1.10 18.48 -4.15
C GLN A 237 -1.94 17.41 -4.82
N THR A 238 -2.29 17.67 -6.08
CA THR A 238 -3.02 16.68 -6.91
C THR A 238 -2.06 15.61 -7.42
N MET A 239 -2.50 14.37 -7.33
CA MET A 239 -1.80 13.19 -7.80
C MET A 239 -2.64 12.50 -8.87
N ASN A 240 -2.02 12.15 -9.99
CA ASN A 240 -2.64 11.33 -11.02
C ASN A 240 -2.17 9.90 -10.83
N LEU A 241 -3.10 9.00 -10.50
CA LEU A 241 -2.79 7.59 -10.26
C LEU A 241 -3.00 6.77 -11.52
N SER A 242 -2.01 5.97 -11.86
CA SER A 242 -2.08 4.94 -12.90
C SER A 242 -1.95 3.57 -12.24
N ILE A 243 -2.89 2.67 -12.50
CA ILE A 243 -2.94 1.34 -11.89
C ILE A 243 -2.48 0.32 -12.92
N GLY A 244 -1.41 -0.41 -12.61
CA GLY A 244 -0.81 -1.37 -13.54
C GLY A 244 -1.75 -2.52 -13.93
N ALA A 245 -2.64 -2.93 -13.03
CA ALA A 245 -3.58 -4.03 -13.27
C ALA A 245 -4.74 -3.67 -14.22
N ILE A 246 -5.03 -2.37 -14.42
CA ILE A 246 -6.17 -1.91 -15.24
C ILE A 246 -5.65 -0.87 -16.23
N THR A 247 -5.38 -1.32 -17.45
CA THR A 247 -4.84 -0.44 -18.50
C THR A 247 -5.80 0.69 -18.85
N GLY A 248 -5.30 1.92 -18.87
CA GLY A 248 -6.07 3.11 -19.24
C GLY A 248 -6.88 3.74 -18.10
N LEU A 249 -6.94 3.13 -16.93
CA LEU A 249 -7.61 3.72 -15.77
C LEU A 249 -6.71 4.80 -15.15
N LYS A 250 -7.16 6.04 -15.19
CA LYS A 250 -6.55 7.18 -14.52
C LYS A 250 -7.47 7.64 -13.39
N LEU A 251 -6.97 7.62 -12.17
CA LEU A 251 -7.66 8.12 -11.00
C LEU A 251 -6.98 9.38 -10.50
N SER A 252 -7.75 10.26 -9.90
CA SER A 252 -7.19 11.42 -9.21
C SER A 252 -7.15 11.15 -7.71
N ALA A 253 -6.07 11.58 -7.08
CA ALA A 253 -5.92 11.57 -5.64
C ALA A 253 -5.34 12.91 -5.16
N THR A 254 -5.47 13.17 -3.87
CA THR A 254 -4.87 14.33 -3.21
C THR A 254 -3.90 13.83 -2.17
N LEU A 255 -2.69 14.36 -2.15
CA LEU A 255 -1.67 14.08 -1.14
C LEU A 255 -2.18 14.53 0.24
N GLU A 256 -2.44 13.57 1.12
CA GLU A 256 -3.05 13.84 2.43
C GLU A 256 -2.00 13.93 3.53
N SER A 257 -0.99 13.08 3.48
CA SER A 257 0.07 13.09 4.48
C SER A 257 1.40 12.62 3.94
N ILE A 258 2.45 13.14 4.52
CA ILE A 258 3.85 12.73 4.33
C ILE A 258 4.35 12.32 5.71
N ALA A 259 4.92 11.13 5.85
CA ALA A 259 5.46 10.67 7.12
C ALA A 259 6.63 11.58 7.56
N PRO A 260 6.63 12.05 8.83
CA PRO A 260 7.73 12.89 9.33
C PRO A 260 9.03 12.12 9.53
N GLN A 261 8.98 10.80 9.53
CA GLN A 261 10.12 9.92 9.70
C GLN A 261 10.26 9.00 8.48
N GLY A 262 11.45 9.00 7.89
CA GLY A 262 11.82 8.06 6.84
C GLY A 262 12.22 6.70 7.41
N THR A 263 12.07 5.68 6.59
CA THR A 263 12.52 4.31 6.86
C THR A 263 13.63 3.95 5.86
N SER A 264 14.72 3.37 6.35
CA SER A 264 15.80 2.91 5.46
C SER A 264 15.46 1.53 4.91
N THR A 265 15.37 1.44 3.59
CA THR A 265 15.15 0.18 2.88
C THR A 265 16.24 0.03 1.83
N ASN A 266 17.03 -1.04 1.91
CA ASN A 266 18.14 -1.33 0.99
C ASN A 266 19.13 -0.15 0.81
N GLY A 267 19.38 0.63 1.87
CA GLY A 267 20.30 1.78 1.85
C GLY A 267 19.71 3.08 1.32
N THR A 268 18.45 3.10 0.90
CA THR A 268 17.73 4.31 0.49
C THR A 268 16.77 4.75 1.58
N MET A 269 16.73 6.06 1.89
CA MET A 269 15.76 6.64 2.82
C MET A 269 14.46 6.91 2.07
N LEU A 270 13.40 6.23 2.51
CA LEU A 270 12.07 6.34 1.93
C LEU A 270 11.10 6.95 2.95
N PHE A 271 10.32 7.91 2.51
CA PHE A 271 9.30 8.57 3.31
C PHE A 271 7.91 8.08 2.86
N PRO A 272 7.19 7.35 3.73
CA PRO A 272 5.83 6.95 3.44
C PRO A 272 4.91 8.13 3.19
N ILE A 273 4.12 8.07 2.13
CA ILE A 273 3.13 9.08 1.78
C ILE A 273 1.76 8.43 1.64
N LYS A 274 0.70 9.20 1.92
CA LYS A 274 -0.68 8.76 1.74
C LYS A 274 -1.43 9.76 0.87
N GLY A 275 -2.12 9.24 -0.13
CA GLY A 275 -2.98 10.01 -1.01
C GLY A 275 -4.42 9.53 -0.91
N ARG A 276 -5.37 10.46 -0.72
CA ARG A 276 -6.80 10.16 -0.73
C ARG A 276 -7.31 10.12 -2.17
N LEU A 277 -7.95 9.03 -2.57
CA LEU A 277 -8.63 8.96 -3.86
C LEU A 277 -9.79 9.94 -3.90
N THR A 278 -9.85 10.72 -4.97
CA THR A 278 -10.88 11.79 -5.14
C THR A 278 -11.94 11.39 -6.16
N SER A 279 -11.82 10.21 -6.78
CA SER A 279 -12.77 9.73 -7.76
C SER A 279 -14.11 9.40 -7.11
N SER A 280 -15.20 9.97 -7.64
CA SER A 280 -16.57 9.71 -7.18
C SER A 280 -17.26 8.60 -7.96
N ASP A 281 -16.57 7.95 -8.89
CA ASP A 281 -17.16 6.91 -9.74
C ASP A 281 -17.10 5.56 -9.00
N GLU A 282 -18.23 5.19 -8.41
CA GLU A 282 -18.37 3.93 -7.66
C GLU A 282 -18.10 2.69 -8.54
N THR A 283 -18.35 2.76 -9.83
CA THR A 283 -18.12 1.62 -10.74
C THR A 283 -16.64 1.38 -10.96
N LEU A 284 -15.83 2.44 -10.99
CA LEU A 284 -14.38 2.36 -11.06
C LEU A 284 -13.78 1.88 -9.73
N LEU A 285 -14.27 2.41 -8.62
CA LEU A 285 -13.80 2.00 -7.29
C LEU A 285 -14.10 0.51 -7.01
N ALA A 286 -15.22 -0.01 -7.48
CA ALA A 286 -15.59 -1.42 -7.34
C ALA A 286 -14.64 -2.39 -8.07
N GLN A 287 -13.90 -1.92 -9.08
CA GLN A 287 -12.90 -2.72 -9.81
C GLN A 287 -11.54 -2.77 -9.07
N LEU A 288 -11.33 -1.86 -8.12
CA LEU A 288 -10.07 -1.80 -7.37
C LEU A 288 -10.02 -2.91 -6.33
N ARG A 289 -8.83 -3.46 -6.18
CA ARG A 289 -8.53 -4.43 -5.12
C ARG A 289 -7.42 -3.89 -4.21
N ALA A 290 -7.52 -4.20 -2.94
CA ALA A 290 -6.44 -3.95 -2.00
C ALA A 290 -5.16 -4.66 -2.48
N GLY A 291 -4.03 -3.94 -2.43
CA GLY A 291 -2.75 -4.46 -2.88
C GLY A 291 -2.41 -4.19 -4.35
N PHE A 292 -3.31 -3.59 -5.16
CA PHE A 292 -2.95 -3.23 -6.53
C PHE A 292 -1.80 -2.23 -6.53
N SER A 293 -0.78 -2.52 -7.34
CA SER A 293 0.33 -1.58 -7.56
C SER A 293 -0.17 -0.38 -8.36
N ALA A 294 0.22 0.79 -7.91
CA ALA A 294 -0.14 2.06 -8.53
C ALA A 294 1.08 2.98 -8.62
N THR A 295 1.11 3.77 -9.67
CA THR A 295 2.09 4.83 -9.85
C THR A 295 1.36 6.15 -9.71
N ALA A 296 1.90 7.06 -8.90
CA ALA A 296 1.35 8.39 -8.66
C ALA A 296 2.25 9.46 -9.27
N ASP A 297 1.73 10.20 -10.25
CA ASP A 297 2.38 11.38 -10.80
C ASP A 297 1.89 12.60 -10.02
N VAL A 298 2.75 13.15 -9.18
CA VAL A 298 2.48 14.34 -8.37
C VAL A 298 2.92 15.58 -9.11
N VAL A 299 2.00 16.48 -9.40
CA VAL A 299 2.31 17.74 -10.08
C VAL A 299 2.91 18.73 -9.08
N ILE A 300 4.21 19.06 -9.26
CA ILE A 300 4.93 19.99 -8.38
C ILE A 300 4.75 21.42 -8.85
N VAL A 301 5.01 21.66 -10.14
CA VAL A 301 4.92 22.97 -10.77
C VAL A 301 4.15 22.85 -12.06
N LYS A 302 3.24 23.76 -12.28
CA LYS A 302 2.47 23.89 -13.51
C LYS A 302 2.53 25.33 -13.98
N ALA A 303 3.16 25.57 -15.12
CA ALA A 303 3.16 26.85 -15.78
C ALA A 303 2.31 26.76 -17.05
N LYS A 304 1.47 27.78 -17.30
CA LYS A 304 0.60 27.89 -18.47
C LYS A 304 0.84 29.22 -19.18
N GLY A 305 0.65 29.22 -20.49
CA GLY A 305 0.78 30.44 -21.29
C GLY A 305 2.24 30.91 -21.48
N ILE A 306 3.17 29.99 -21.34
CA ILE A 306 4.61 30.25 -21.47
C ILE A 306 5.10 29.94 -22.87
N MET A 307 6.32 30.45 -23.17
CA MET A 307 7.04 30.11 -24.39
C MET A 307 7.93 28.89 -24.11
N THR A 308 7.82 27.85 -24.94
CA THR A 308 8.60 26.63 -24.78
C THR A 308 9.36 26.25 -26.04
N ILE A 309 10.48 25.56 -25.85
CA ILE A 309 11.26 24.93 -26.90
C ILE A 309 11.62 23.52 -26.46
N PRO A 310 11.84 22.55 -27.39
CA PRO A 310 12.39 21.25 -27.02
C PRO A 310 13.77 21.42 -26.37
N GLU A 311 13.99 20.72 -25.27
CA GLU A 311 15.25 20.77 -24.51
C GLU A 311 16.44 20.29 -25.36
N SER A 312 16.17 19.41 -26.31
CA SER A 312 17.15 18.93 -27.29
C SER A 312 17.74 19.98 -28.19
N CYS A 313 17.14 21.20 -28.27
CA CYS A 313 17.66 22.34 -29.03
C CYS A 313 18.68 23.16 -28.23
N LEU A 314 18.93 22.84 -26.96
CA LEU A 314 19.82 23.57 -26.08
C LEU A 314 21.25 23.03 -26.09
N SER A 315 22.20 23.93 -25.97
CA SER A 315 23.57 23.62 -25.61
C SER A 315 23.95 24.38 -24.34
N TYR A 316 24.48 23.64 -23.35
CA TYR A 316 24.90 24.21 -22.08
C TYR A 316 26.40 24.47 -22.07
N ARG A 317 26.83 25.66 -21.60
CA ARG A 317 28.21 25.97 -21.26
C ARG A 317 28.28 26.51 -19.83
N GLY A 318 28.69 25.66 -18.91
CA GLY A 318 28.51 25.91 -17.47
C GLY A 318 27.01 26.08 -17.14
N ASP A 319 26.65 27.15 -16.44
CA ASP A 319 25.26 27.45 -16.06
C ASP A 319 24.49 28.24 -17.14
N SER A 320 25.09 28.48 -18.33
CA SER A 320 24.46 29.26 -19.37
C SER A 320 23.91 28.41 -20.51
N ALA A 321 22.65 28.65 -20.87
CA ALA A 321 21.94 27.96 -21.94
C ALA A 321 22.00 28.78 -23.26
N PHE A 322 22.29 28.08 -24.34
CA PHE A 322 22.40 28.68 -25.67
C PHE A 322 21.55 27.92 -26.67
N VAL A 323 21.01 28.60 -27.64
CA VAL A 323 20.30 28.03 -28.79
C VAL A 323 20.96 28.47 -30.08
N GLN A 324 20.88 27.66 -31.11
CA GLN A 324 21.32 27.98 -32.45
C GLN A 324 20.13 28.49 -33.25
N ILE A 325 20.16 29.79 -33.61
CA ILE A 325 19.12 30.45 -34.40
C ILE A 325 19.55 30.47 -35.87
N ILE A 326 18.60 30.11 -36.73
CA ILE A 326 18.77 30.17 -38.18
C ILE A 326 18.33 31.59 -38.65
N GLY A 327 19.28 32.39 -39.11
CA GLY A 327 18.96 33.70 -39.65
C GLY A 327 18.28 33.62 -41.03
N SER A 328 17.66 34.70 -41.46
CA SER A 328 17.06 34.83 -42.81
C SER A 328 18.06 34.61 -43.95
N ASP A 329 19.34 34.73 -43.66
CA ASP A 329 20.48 34.48 -44.55
C ASP A 329 20.98 33.03 -44.52
N GLY A 330 20.30 32.15 -43.80
CA GLY A 330 20.68 30.75 -43.61
C GLY A 330 21.88 30.54 -42.69
N GLN A 331 22.44 31.61 -42.11
CA GLN A 331 23.55 31.51 -41.17
C GLN A 331 23.02 31.11 -39.78
N VAL A 332 23.73 30.19 -39.11
CA VAL A 332 23.43 29.77 -37.74
C VAL A 332 24.21 30.64 -36.78
N LYS A 333 23.50 31.30 -35.85
CA LYS A 333 24.09 32.12 -34.80
C LYS A 333 23.70 31.58 -33.43
N GLU A 334 24.69 31.44 -32.56
CA GLU A 334 24.42 31.12 -31.15
C GLU A 334 23.84 32.34 -30.42
N ARG A 335 22.79 32.13 -29.66
CA ARG A 335 22.18 33.15 -28.81
C ARG A 335 21.99 32.62 -27.40
N TYR A 336 22.41 33.40 -26.42
CA TYR A 336 22.12 33.15 -25.02
C TYR A 336 20.63 33.29 -24.75
N ILE A 337 20.09 32.37 -23.99
CA ILE A 337 18.70 32.43 -23.50
C ILE A 337 18.65 32.18 -22.00
N LYS A 338 17.69 32.83 -21.34
CA LYS A 338 17.38 32.55 -19.97
C LYS A 338 16.24 31.54 -19.92
N THR A 339 16.49 30.38 -19.34
CA THR A 339 15.53 29.29 -19.22
C THR A 339 14.82 29.33 -17.88
N GLY A 340 13.64 28.73 -17.82
CA GLY A 340 12.84 28.55 -16.63
C GLY A 340 12.64 27.05 -16.31
N ILE A 341 11.39 26.63 -16.19
CA ILE A 341 11.01 25.28 -15.82
C ILE A 341 11.19 24.32 -16.99
N SER A 342 11.68 23.10 -16.73
CA SER A 342 11.77 22.00 -17.70
C SER A 342 10.98 20.79 -17.22
N ASP A 343 10.42 19.99 -18.16
CA ASP A 343 9.82 18.68 -17.93
C ASP A 343 10.68 17.53 -18.51
N GLY A 344 11.93 17.86 -18.96
CA GLY A 344 12.85 16.91 -19.58
C GLY A 344 12.63 16.72 -21.09
N ALA A 345 11.50 17.16 -21.65
CA ALA A 345 11.22 17.17 -23.09
C ALA A 345 11.19 18.57 -23.63
N LYS A 346 10.60 19.50 -22.91
CA LYS A 346 10.45 20.92 -23.22
C LYS A 346 10.98 21.77 -22.07
N ILE A 347 11.45 22.97 -22.41
CA ILE A 347 11.91 23.94 -21.42
C ILE A 347 11.29 25.32 -21.70
N GLU A 348 10.94 25.99 -20.62
CA GLU A 348 10.45 27.36 -20.64
C GLU A 348 11.56 28.33 -21.04
N VAL A 349 11.24 29.29 -21.93
CA VAL A 349 12.11 30.38 -22.29
C VAL A 349 11.60 31.68 -21.68
N LEU A 350 12.33 32.20 -20.69
CA LEU A 350 11.99 33.44 -20.00
C LEU A 350 12.43 34.68 -20.81
N GLN A 351 13.61 34.60 -21.46
CA GLN A 351 14.18 35.71 -22.24
C GLN A 351 15.13 35.20 -23.35
N GLY A 352 15.27 35.95 -24.40
CA GLY A 352 16.28 35.71 -25.45
C GLY A 352 15.74 35.20 -26.79
N LEU A 353 14.45 34.75 -26.85
CA LEU A 353 13.81 34.29 -28.08
C LEU A 353 12.55 35.08 -28.41
N LYS A 354 12.23 35.14 -29.70
CA LYS A 354 10.98 35.67 -30.25
C LYS A 354 10.17 34.51 -30.87
N LYS A 355 8.86 34.69 -30.97
CA LYS A 355 7.95 33.70 -31.58
C LYS A 355 8.33 33.30 -33.00
N GLU A 356 8.92 34.23 -33.73
CA GLU A 356 9.27 34.10 -35.15
C GLU A 356 10.67 33.51 -35.38
N ASP A 357 11.48 33.36 -34.32
CA ASP A 357 12.81 32.79 -34.42
C ASP A 357 12.75 31.32 -34.83
N LYS A 358 13.59 30.93 -35.79
CA LYS A 358 13.77 29.52 -36.16
C LYS A 358 15.01 28.98 -35.47
N ILE A 359 14.84 27.90 -34.76
CA ILE A 359 15.87 27.26 -33.95
C ILE A 359 16.31 25.96 -34.66
N ARG A 360 17.61 25.74 -34.68
CA ARG A 360 18.17 24.47 -35.15
C ARG A 360 17.97 23.39 -34.13
N GLY A 361 17.18 22.39 -34.49
CA GLY A 361 16.96 21.20 -33.68
C GLY A 361 17.98 20.10 -33.94
N ASN A 362 17.61 18.87 -33.56
CA ASN A 362 18.45 17.71 -33.75
C ASN A 362 18.71 17.39 -35.22
N ALA A 363 19.86 16.75 -35.49
CA ALA A 363 20.17 16.23 -36.80
C ALA A 363 19.13 15.17 -37.19
N ILE A 364 18.56 15.28 -38.37
CA ILE A 364 17.71 14.24 -38.94
C ILE A 364 18.65 13.08 -39.33
N ALA A 365 18.53 11.95 -38.65
CA ALA A 365 19.21 10.73 -39.08
C ALA A 365 18.60 10.34 -40.44
N GLU A 366 19.38 10.40 -41.51
CA GLU A 366 19.00 9.85 -42.80
C GLU A 366 19.00 8.32 -42.61
N ASP A 367 17.80 7.68 -42.62
CA ASP A 367 17.66 6.25 -42.59
C ASP A 367 18.56 5.64 -43.68
N ALA A 368 19.54 4.88 -43.24
CA ALA A 368 20.35 4.06 -44.13
C ALA A 368 19.42 3.05 -44.82
N LYS A 369 19.17 3.32 -46.12
CA LYS A 369 18.61 2.36 -47.05
C LYS A 369 19.60 1.25 -47.33
#